data_afa8a143ad253aaee8bdb2c366b96f19
#
_entry.id   afa8a143ad253aaee8bdb2c366b96f19
#
_cell.length_a   1.000
_cell.length_b   1.000
_cell.length_c   1.000
_cell.angle_alpha   90.00
_cell.angle_beta   90.00
_cell.angle_gamma   90.00
#
_symmetry.space_group_name_H-M   'P 1'
#
loop_
_entity.id
_entity.type
_entity.pdbx_description
1 polymer ?
#
loop_
_entity_poly.entity_id
_entity_poly.type
_entity_poly.pdbx_seq_one_letter_code
_entity_poly.pdbx_strand_id
1 'polypeptide(L)'
;MQQYQFPQGFLWGAAASGPQTEGVTNKRHRSIWDSWFAEQPERFYQQVGPQTVCDTYHQYPQDVALMKQTGFNSFRTSIQWSRLIADLETGAPDPDAVRFYXRLSG
;
A
#
# COMPACT_ATOMS: atom_id res chain seq x y z
N MET A 1 -36.34 7.63 -8.71
CA MET A 1 -35.07 6.95 -8.45
C MET A 1 -35.26 5.96 -7.31
N GLN A 2 -34.81 4.73 -7.51
CA GLN A 2 -34.88 3.72 -6.47
C GLN A 2 -33.83 4.01 -5.38
N GLN A 3 -34.23 3.76 -4.15
CA GLN A 3 -33.34 3.86 -3.01
C GLN A 3 -33.14 2.48 -2.42
N TYR A 4 -31.89 2.21 -2.03
CA TYR A 4 -31.53 0.94 -1.43
C TYR A 4 -30.98 1.19 -0.05
N GLN A 5 -31.34 0.33 0.89
CA GLN A 5 -30.83 0.39 2.24
C GLN A 5 -29.93 -0.82 2.49
N PHE A 6 -28.78 -0.57 3.07
CA PHE A 6 -27.86 -1.62 3.42
C PHE A 6 -27.90 -1.86 4.93
N PRO A 7 -27.57 -3.05 5.37
CA PRO A 7 -27.61 -3.33 6.80
C PRO A 7 -26.73 -2.37 7.59
N GLN A 8 -27.16 -2.11 8.82
CA GLN A 8 -26.33 -1.32 9.70
C GLN A 8 -24.99 -2.02 9.92
N GLY A 9 -23.90 -1.24 9.90
CA GLY A 9 -22.56 -1.81 10.01
C GLY A 9 -21.98 -2.31 8.71
N PHE A 10 -22.68 -2.10 7.59
CA PHE A 10 -22.14 -2.48 6.29
C PHE A 10 -20.82 -1.77 6.03
N LEU A 11 -19.83 -2.50 5.51
CA LEU A 11 -18.51 -1.94 5.28
C LEU A 11 -18.42 -1.36 3.87
N TRP A 12 -18.12 -0.07 3.81
CA TRP A 12 -17.87 0.64 2.56
C TRP A 12 -16.40 0.98 2.51
N GLY A 13 -15.71 0.56 1.48
CA GLY A 13 -14.29 0.81 1.48
C GLY A 13 -13.60 0.48 0.19
N ALA A 14 -12.28 0.42 0.28
CA ALA A 14 -11.43 0.13 -0.85
C ALA A 14 -10.30 -0.78 -0.41
N ALA A 15 -9.62 -1.34 -1.40
CA ALA A 15 -8.49 -2.22 -1.16
C ALA A 15 -7.30 -1.78 -2.00
N ALA A 16 -6.11 -2.03 -1.47
CA ALA A 16 -4.88 -1.74 -2.16
C ALA A 16 -3.87 -2.83 -1.87
N SER A 17 -2.72 -2.72 -2.49
CA SER A 17 -1.60 -3.61 -2.17
C SER A 17 -0.31 -2.82 -2.24
N GLY A 18 0.69 -3.28 -1.48
CA GLY A 18 1.95 -2.56 -1.41
C GLY A 18 2.60 -2.35 -2.76
N PRO A 19 2.82 -3.41 -3.55
CA PRO A 19 3.51 -3.20 -4.84
C PRO A 19 2.77 -2.30 -5.80
N GLN A 20 1.46 -2.22 -5.68
CA GLN A 20 0.65 -1.41 -6.61
C GLN A 20 0.51 0.03 -6.17
N THR A 21 0.81 0.36 -4.91
CA THR A 21 0.50 1.71 -4.43
C THR A 21 1.63 2.41 -3.70
N GLU A 22 2.49 1.69 -2.98
CA GLU A 22 3.40 2.34 -2.02
C GLU A 22 4.56 3.10 -2.66
N GLY A 23 5.15 2.54 -3.71
CA GLY A 23 6.44 3.00 -4.18
C GLY A 23 7.56 2.36 -3.38
N VAL A 24 8.82 2.65 -3.77
CA VAL A 24 9.96 1.96 -3.18
C VAL A 24 10.78 2.85 -2.25
N THR A 25 10.35 4.09 -2.00
CA THR A 25 11.11 4.99 -1.13
C THR A 25 11.32 4.36 0.25
N ASN A 26 12.56 4.36 0.70
CA ASN A 26 12.96 3.83 2.01
C ASN A 26 12.63 2.36 2.23
N LYS A 27 12.35 1.63 1.17
CA LYS A 27 12.10 0.20 1.27
C LYS A 27 13.45 -0.52 1.40
N ARG A 28 13.58 -1.33 2.45
CA ARG A 28 14.87 -1.93 2.79
C ARG A 28 15.31 -2.99 1.81
N HIS A 29 14.37 -3.78 1.30
CA HIS A 29 14.69 -4.91 0.44
C HIS A 29 13.78 -4.92 -0.76
N ARG A 30 14.24 -5.55 -1.83
CA ARG A 30 13.41 -5.76 -3.01
C ARG A 30 12.41 -6.87 -2.76
N SER A 31 11.18 -6.66 -3.22
CA SER A 31 10.23 -7.74 -3.36
C SER A 31 10.48 -8.47 -4.69
N ILE A 32 9.77 -9.58 -4.90
CA ILE A 32 9.87 -10.25 -6.19
C ILE A 32 9.40 -9.33 -7.32
N TRP A 33 8.43 -8.46 -7.04
CA TRP A 33 7.94 -7.52 -8.07
C TRP A 33 9.01 -6.50 -8.45
N ASP A 34 9.76 -6.02 -7.46
CA ASP A 34 10.85 -5.08 -7.73
C ASP A 34 11.93 -5.72 -8.57
N SER A 35 12.31 -6.94 -8.22
CA SER A 35 13.36 -7.64 -8.96
C SER A 35 12.90 -8.00 -10.36
N TRP A 36 11.67 -8.48 -10.51
CA TRP A 36 11.14 -8.84 -11.81
C TRP A 36 11.10 -7.61 -12.72
N PHE A 37 10.61 -6.48 -12.19
CA PHE A 37 10.58 -5.27 -13.01
C PHE A 37 11.98 -4.83 -13.42
N ALA A 38 12.94 -4.91 -12.49
CA ALA A 38 14.31 -4.50 -12.81
C ALA A 38 14.92 -5.37 -13.91
N GLU A 39 14.61 -6.67 -13.89
CA GLU A 39 15.19 -7.59 -14.86
C GLU A 39 14.46 -7.63 -16.18
N GLN A 40 13.14 -7.48 -16.18
CA GLN A 40 12.32 -7.64 -17.37
C GLN A 40 11.24 -6.56 -17.42
N PRO A 41 11.64 -5.27 -17.55
CA PRO A 41 10.61 -4.20 -17.54
C PRO A 41 9.63 -4.31 -18.70
N GLU A 42 10.04 -4.95 -19.81
CA GLU A 42 9.15 -5.10 -20.97
C GLU A 42 7.96 -6.00 -20.67
N ARG A 43 8.00 -6.74 -19.57
CA ARG A 43 6.87 -7.58 -19.17
C ARG A 43 5.76 -6.79 -18.49
N PHE A 44 6.03 -5.53 -18.15
CA PHE A 44 5.06 -4.70 -17.45
C PHE A 44 4.42 -3.73 -18.44
N TYR A 45 3.13 -3.47 -18.25
CA TYR A 45 2.39 -2.61 -19.17
C TYR A 45 3.06 -1.25 -19.27
N GLN A 46 3.39 -0.85 -20.48
CA GLN A 46 4.08 0.40 -20.77
C GLN A 46 5.37 0.57 -19.97
N GLN A 47 5.95 -0.53 -19.53
CA GLN A 47 7.17 -0.53 -18.73
C GLN A 47 7.05 0.32 -17.47
N VAL A 48 5.88 0.29 -16.85
CA VAL A 48 5.63 0.97 -15.58
C VAL A 48 5.67 -0.06 -14.46
N GLY A 49 6.53 0.18 -13.50
CA GLY A 49 6.75 -0.76 -12.41
C GLY A 49 6.45 -0.16 -11.05
N PRO A 50 6.90 -0.84 -10.00
CA PRO A 50 6.48 -0.49 -8.64
C PRO A 50 7.27 0.66 -8.01
N GLN A 51 8.12 1.37 -8.76
CA GLN A 51 9.00 2.35 -8.13
C GLN A 51 8.25 3.51 -7.51
N THR A 52 7.30 4.08 -8.23
CA THR A 52 6.54 5.24 -7.74
C THR A 52 5.08 4.88 -7.51
N VAL A 53 4.45 4.35 -8.53
CA VAL A 53 3.03 4.00 -8.56
C VAL A 53 2.19 5.13 -7.96
N CYS A 54 1.39 4.88 -6.93
CA CYS A 54 0.58 5.92 -6.29
C CYS A 54 1.34 6.68 -5.21
N ASP A 55 2.57 6.26 -4.94
CA ASP A 55 3.43 6.89 -3.94
C ASP A 55 2.74 7.03 -2.58
N THR A 56 2.04 5.99 -2.18
CA THR A 56 1.29 6.02 -0.93
C THR A 56 2.22 6.22 0.27
N TYR A 57 3.46 5.78 0.16
CA TYR A 57 4.41 6.01 1.25
C TYR A 57 4.49 7.49 1.64
N HIS A 58 4.39 8.39 0.66
CA HIS A 58 4.39 9.84 0.95
C HIS A 58 2.99 10.43 0.98
N GLN A 59 2.07 9.88 0.21
CA GLN A 59 0.77 10.49 -0.01
C GLN A 59 -0.31 9.99 0.95
N TYR A 60 0.02 9.08 1.87
CA TYR A 60 -1.00 8.45 2.69
C TYR A 60 -1.86 9.45 3.48
N PRO A 61 -1.34 10.60 3.94
CA PRO A 61 -2.24 11.51 4.66
C PRO A 61 -3.36 12.04 3.77
N GLN A 62 -3.03 12.36 2.51
CA GLN A 62 -4.05 12.81 1.56
C GLN A 62 -5.00 11.68 1.19
N ASP A 63 -4.46 10.48 0.98
CA ASP A 63 -5.28 9.34 0.62
C ASP A 63 -6.27 9.00 1.72
N VAL A 64 -5.82 8.99 2.97
CA VAL A 64 -6.69 8.70 4.10
C VAL A 64 -7.76 9.79 4.23
N ALA A 65 -7.38 11.06 4.05
CA ALA A 65 -8.34 12.14 4.11
C ALA A 65 -9.42 12.00 3.04
N LEU A 66 -9.01 11.61 1.82
CA LEU A 66 -9.97 11.41 0.74
C LEU A 66 -10.93 10.26 1.05
N MET A 67 -10.41 9.18 1.60
CA MET A 67 -11.26 8.07 1.99
C MET A 67 -12.29 8.50 3.04
N LYS A 68 -11.85 9.28 4.01
CA LYS A 68 -12.75 9.78 5.04
C LYS A 68 -13.82 10.69 4.43
N GLN A 69 -13.43 11.60 3.54
CA GLN A 69 -14.38 12.49 2.89
C GLN A 69 -15.40 11.72 2.05
N THR A 70 -14.96 10.63 1.45
CA THR A 70 -15.85 9.80 0.62
C THR A 70 -16.84 9.00 1.46
N GLY A 71 -16.58 8.87 2.75
CA GLY A 71 -17.46 8.12 3.62
C GLY A 71 -17.05 6.68 3.82
N PHE A 72 -15.83 6.33 3.47
CA PHE A 72 -15.33 4.97 3.68
C PHE A 72 -15.19 4.70 5.18
N ASN A 73 -15.57 3.51 5.57
CA ASN A 73 -15.36 3.03 6.94
C ASN A 73 -14.54 1.74 6.97
N SER A 74 -13.87 1.42 5.85
CA SER A 74 -13.12 0.19 5.74
C SER A 74 -12.01 0.39 4.71
N PHE A 75 -10.83 -0.16 5.00
CA PHE A 75 -9.72 -0.12 4.07
C PHE A 75 -8.88 -1.37 4.26
N ARG A 76 -8.56 -2.04 3.16
CA ARG A 76 -7.76 -3.25 3.18
C ARG A 76 -6.49 -3.02 2.40
N THR A 77 -5.37 -3.46 2.95
CA THR A 77 -4.12 -3.42 2.21
C THR A 77 -3.23 -4.55 2.69
N SER A 78 -2.12 -4.73 2.01
CA SER A 78 -1.09 -5.68 2.41
C SER A 78 0.07 -4.93 3.03
N ILE A 79 0.80 -5.62 3.88
CA ILE A 79 2.04 -5.10 4.47
C ILE A 79 3.19 -5.77 3.74
N GLN A 80 4.04 -4.96 3.12
CA GLN A 80 5.18 -5.50 2.40
C GLN A 80 6.29 -5.86 3.38
N TRP A 81 6.59 -7.17 3.48
CA TRP A 81 7.70 -7.63 4.31
C TRP A 81 9.03 -7.02 3.88
N SER A 82 9.19 -6.79 2.58
CA SER A 82 10.41 -6.16 2.07
C SER A 82 10.59 -4.74 2.60
N ARG A 83 9.52 -4.10 3.02
CA ARG A 83 9.61 -2.80 3.70
C ARG A 83 9.68 -2.96 5.22
N LEU A 84 8.87 -3.87 5.76
CA LEU A 84 8.70 -3.96 7.21
C LEU A 84 9.92 -4.53 7.91
N ILE A 85 10.58 -5.53 7.31
CA ILE A 85 11.65 -6.26 7.98
C ILE A 85 13.00 -5.67 7.58
N ALA A 86 13.72 -5.13 8.56
CA ALA A 86 15.05 -4.57 8.30
C ALA A 86 16.11 -5.66 8.22
N ASP A 87 16.03 -6.64 9.07
CA ASP A 87 17.03 -7.71 9.15
C ASP A 87 16.35 -9.04 8.87
N LEU A 88 16.65 -9.62 7.71
CA LEU A 88 16.00 -10.85 7.28
C LEU A 88 16.39 -12.06 8.09
N GLU A 89 17.55 -12.03 8.77
CA GLU A 89 17.97 -13.17 9.59
C GLU A 89 17.28 -13.18 10.94
N THR A 90 17.17 -12.02 11.58
CA THR A 90 16.58 -11.93 12.91
C THR A 90 15.09 -11.63 12.89
N GLY A 91 14.59 -11.08 11.78
CA GLY A 91 13.22 -10.63 11.69
C GLY A 91 13.00 -9.26 12.32
N ALA A 92 14.06 -8.53 12.64
CA ALA A 92 13.92 -7.23 13.26
C ALA A 92 13.22 -6.25 12.31
N PRO A 93 12.20 -5.53 12.79
CA PRO A 93 11.47 -4.63 11.91
C PRO A 93 12.19 -3.29 11.74
N ASP A 94 11.81 -2.61 10.66
CA ASP A 94 12.29 -1.26 10.38
C ASP A 94 11.36 -0.28 11.12
N PRO A 95 11.90 0.54 12.03
CA PRO A 95 11.04 1.46 12.77
C PRO A 95 10.27 2.45 11.88
N ASP A 96 10.88 2.90 10.79
CA ASP A 96 10.17 3.80 9.88
C ASP A 96 8.99 3.10 9.20
N ALA A 97 9.17 1.84 8.83
CA ALA A 97 8.09 1.09 8.22
C ALA A 97 6.96 0.84 9.23
N VAL A 98 7.34 0.53 10.47
CA VAL A 98 6.33 0.35 11.51
C VAL A 98 5.52 1.63 11.67
N ARG A 99 6.19 2.78 11.70
CA ARG A 99 5.49 4.06 11.81
C ARG A 99 4.57 4.30 10.62
N PHE A 100 5.03 3.98 9.42
CA PHE A 100 4.20 4.18 8.23
C PHE A 100 2.93 3.35 8.29
N TYR A 101 3.07 2.10 8.60
CA TYR A 101 1.89 1.23 8.64
C TYR A 101 0.95 1.55 9.80
N UNK A 102 1.41 1.99 10.69
CA UNK A 102 0.73 2.39 11.72
C UNK A 102 -0.05 3.51 11.47
N ARG A 103 0.53 4.49 10.90
CA ARG A 103 -0.19 5.72 10.53
C ARG A 103 -1.21 5.46 9.45
N LEU A 104 -0.86 4.62 8.51
CA LEU A 104 -1.80 4.28 7.45
C LEU A 104 -3.06 3.62 8.01
N SER A 105 -2.93 2.81 9.04
CA SER A 105 -4.06 2.09 9.60
C SER A 105 -4.78 2.86 10.69
N GLY A 106 -4.18 3.90 11.22
CA GLY A 106 -4.74 4.65 12.31
C GLY A 106 -5.39 5.94 11.91
#